data_fb069f3f44bfaef618bc5b115c3d07e5
#
_entry.id   fb069f3f44bfaef618bc5b115c3d07e5
#
_cell.length_a   1.000
_cell.length_b   1.000
_cell.length_c   1.000
_cell.angle_alpha   90.00
_cell.angle_beta   90.00
_cell.angle_gamma   90.00
#
_symmetry.space_group_name_H-M   'P 1'
#
loop_
_entity.id
_entity.type
_entity.pdbx_description
1 polymer ?
#
loop_
_entity_poly.entity_id
_entity_poly.type
_entity_poly.pdbx_seq_one_letter_code
_entity_poly.pdbx_strand_id
1 'polypeptide(L)'
;METAQFEARVRRADRVAVVELAGDIDARAEEALEGAYAEAEDAGALLLSFGGVGYINSTGIALIVSLLAKARARRQDVSACGLSDHYREIFEITRLSDFMTVFPDEQSALSEATERRE
;
A
#
# COMPACT_ATOMS: atom_id res chain seq x y z
N MET A 1 -18.04 12.72 16.42
CA MET A 1 -16.63 12.51 16.14
C MET A 1 -16.41 12.26 14.66
N GLU A 2 -15.44 12.91 14.11
CA GLU A 2 -15.19 12.81 12.68
C GLU A 2 -14.21 11.72 12.37
N THR A 3 -14.45 11.01 11.27
CA THR A 3 -13.45 10.08 10.75
C THR A 3 -12.30 10.88 10.16
N ALA A 4 -11.10 10.32 10.25
CA ALA A 4 -9.94 10.94 9.66
C ALA A 4 -10.03 10.84 8.13
N GLN A 5 -9.92 11.95 7.47
CA GLN A 5 -10.02 11.99 6.02
C GLN A 5 -8.82 11.28 5.41
N PHE A 6 -9.09 10.45 4.40
CA PHE A 6 -8.04 9.70 3.74
C PHE A 6 -7.21 10.58 2.83
N GLU A 7 -5.91 10.37 2.86
CA GLU A 7 -4.96 11.03 1.96
C GLU A 7 -3.96 10.01 1.45
N ALA A 8 -3.55 10.19 0.22
CA ALA A 8 -2.51 9.35 -0.37
C ALA A 8 -1.52 10.27 -1.08
N ARG A 9 -0.24 10.05 -0.83
CA ARG A 9 0.84 10.82 -1.45
C ARG A 9 1.81 9.86 -2.09
N VAL A 10 2.31 10.22 -3.26
CA VAL A 10 3.26 9.39 -3.98
C VAL A 10 4.59 10.13 -4.07
N ARG A 11 5.66 9.44 -3.68
CA ARG A 11 7.01 9.95 -3.92
C ARG A 11 7.86 8.84 -4.47
N ARG A 12 8.94 9.21 -5.10
CA ARG A 12 9.81 8.23 -5.72
C ARG A 12 11.05 8.01 -4.89
N ALA A 13 11.44 6.76 -4.80
CA ALA A 13 12.69 6.38 -4.16
C ALA A 13 13.32 5.36 -5.11
N ASP A 14 14.19 5.87 -5.99
CA ASP A 14 14.80 5.03 -7.01
C ASP A 14 13.70 4.52 -7.95
N ARG A 15 13.61 3.22 -8.19
CA ARG A 15 12.57 2.68 -9.06
C ARG A 15 11.28 2.32 -8.31
N VAL A 16 11.24 2.65 -7.03
CA VAL A 16 10.09 2.33 -6.19
C VAL A 16 9.22 3.57 -6.05
N ALA A 17 7.92 3.41 -6.24
CA ALA A 17 6.96 4.46 -5.92
C ALA A 17 6.45 4.18 -4.51
N VAL A 18 6.71 5.11 -3.60
CA VAL A 18 6.25 5.00 -2.22
C VAL A 18 4.90 5.70 -2.15
N VAL A 19 3.86 4.94 -1.82
CA VAL A 19 2.51 5.48 -1.69
C VAL A 19 2.22 5.61 -0.20
N GLU A 20 2.27 6.83 0.31
CA GLU A 20 2.04 7.10 1.72
C GLU A 20 0.55 7.28 1.94
N LEU A 21 -0.01 6.42 2.79
CA LEU A 21 -1.44 6.41 3.08
C LEU A 21 -1.67 6.91 4.49
N ALA A 22 -2.70 7.72 4.68
CA ALA A 22 -3.04 8.25 6.00
C ALA A 22 -4.54 8.41 6.10
N GLY A 23 -5.06 8.28 7.33
CA GLY A 23 -6.49 8.40 7.58
C GLY A 23 -7.19 7.07 7.50
N ASP A 24 -8.50 7.10 7.29
CA ASP A 24 -9.31 5.89 7.25
C ASP A 24 -9.51 5.43 5.82
N ILE A 25 -9.34 4.14 5.58
CA ILE A 25 -9.54 3.58 4.24
C ILE A 25 -10.91 2.92 4.19
N ASP A 26 -11.84 3.63 3.61
CA ASP A 26 -13.23 3.16 3.41
C ASP A 26 -13.64 3.57 1.99
N ALA A 27 -14.94 3.53 1.70
CA ALA A 27 -15.42 3.82 0.34
C ALA A 27 -14.98 5.19 -0.17
N ARG A 28 -14.77 6.15 0.75
CA ARG A 28 -14.38 7.51 0.35
C ARG A 28 -12.93 7.59 -0.14
N ALA A 29 -12.15 6.55 0.10
CA ALA A 29 -10.75 6.52 -0.30
C ALA A 29 -10.54 6.12 -1.76
N GLU A 30 -11.60 5.66 -2.43
CA GLU A 30 -11.46 5.06 -3.75
C GLU A 30 -10.79 5.99 -4.74
N GLU A 31 -11.29 7.22 -4.84
CA GLU A 31 -10.79 8.16 -5.82
C GLU A 31 -9.32 8.53 -5.55
N ALA A 32 -8.99 8.75 -4.29
CA ALA A 32 -7.62 9.11 -3.94
C ALA A 32 -6.66 7.94 -4.19
N LEU A 33 -7.09 6.71 -3.91
CA LEU A 33 -6.26 5.55 -4.17
C LEU A 33 -6.04 5.35 -5.66
N GLU A 34 -7.09 5.52 -6.46
CA GLU A 34 -6.95 5.38 -7.91
C GLU A 34 -6.02 6.44 -8.47
N GLY A 35 -6.12 7.68 -7.97
CA GLY A 35 -5.24 8.75 -8.41
C GLY A 35 -3.79 8.49 -8.03
N ALA A 36 -3.58 7.99 -6.81
CA ALA A 36 -2.23 7.67 -6.38
C ALA A 36 -1.64 6.54 -7.21
N TYR A 37 -2.44 5.52 -7.50
CA TYR A 37 -1.95 4.43 -8.33
C TYR A 37 -1.62 4.92 -9.74
N ALA A 38 -2.43 5.82 -10.29
CA ALA A 38 -2.17 6.37 -11.61
C ALA A 38 -0.80 7.06 -11.66
N GLU A 39 -0.41 7.73 -10.58
CA GLU A 39 0.90 8.37 -10.52
C GLU A 39 2.03 7.35 -10.41
N ALA A 40 1.73 6.16 -9.91
CA ALA A 40 2.75 5.14 -9.64
C ALA A 40 2.76 4.01 -10.66
N GLU A 41 1.88 4.06 -11.66
CA GLU A 41 1.65 2.89 -12.50
C GLU A 41 2.83 2.55 -13.41
N ASP A 42 3.73 3.47 -13.60
CA ASP A 42 4.92 3.22 -14.41
C ASP A 42 6.15 2.82 -13.60
N ALA A 43 6.01 2.74 -12.27
CA ALA A 43 7.12 2.34 -11.42
C ALA A 43 7.35 0.84 -11.51
N GLY A 44 8.59 0.41 -11.25
CA GLY A 44 8.89 -1.02 -11.22
C GLY A 44 8.36 -1.72 -9.99
N ALA A 45 8.20 -0.98 -8.90
CA ALA A 45 7.72 -1.54 -7.63
C ALA A 45 6.94 -0.49 -6.87
N LEU A 46 6.04 -0.95 -6.02
CA LEU A 46 5.23 -0.09 -5.17
C LEU A 46 5.50 -0.43 -3.72
N LEU A 47 5.59 0.58 -2.88
CA LEU A 47 5.63 0.39 -1.44
C LEU A 47 4.45 1.14 -0.85
N LEU A 48 3.53 0.40 -0.24
CA LEU A 48 2.36 0.97 0.41
C LEU A 48 2.71 1.21 1.88
N SER A 49 2.76 2.47 2.28
CA SER A 49 3.09 2.82 3.65
C SER A 49 1.81 3.10 4.43
N PHE A 50 1.54 2.26 5.41
CA PHE A 50 0.30 2.33 6.20
C PHE A 50 0.49 3.02 7.55
N GLY A 51 1.65 3.61 7.80
CA GLY A 51 1.96 4.17 9.12
C GLY A 51 0.98 5.23 9.59
N GLY A 52 0.34 5.95 8.66
CA GLY A 52 -0.64 6.97 9.01
C GLY A 52 -2.08 6.49 8.97
N VAL A 53 -2.32 5.20 8.72
CA VAL A 53 -3.67 4.68 8.57
C VAL A 53 -4.21 4.24 9.93
N GLY A 54 -5.43 4.73 10.26
CA GLY A 54 -6.04 4.41 11.54
C GLY A 54 -7.03 3.27 11.47
N TYR A 55 -7.75 3.16 10.36
CA TYR A 55 -8.83 2.19 10.26
C TYR A 55 -9.05 1.79 8.80
N ILE A 56 -9.32 0.51 8.58
CA ILE A 56 -9.63 -0.02 7.26
C ILE A 56 -10.88 -0.89 7.41
N ASN A 57 -11.96 -0.51 6.71
CA ASN A 57 -13.17 -1.34 6.76
C ASN A 57 -13.17 -2.32 5.58
N SER A 58 -14.23 -3.11 5.45
CA SER A 58 -14.27 -4.14 4.41
C SER A 58 -14.23 -3.55 3.00
N THR A 59 -14.84 -2.39 2.79
CA THR A 59 -14.74 -1.71 1.50
C THR A 59 -13.31 -1.27 1.24
N GLY A 60 -12.62 -0.78 2.30
CA GLY A 60 -11.22 -0.41 2.19
C GLY A 60 -10.34 -1.59 1.81
N ILE A 61 -10.60 -2.75 2.41
CA ILE A 61 -9.87 -3.96 2.05
C ILE A 61 -10.08 -4.26 0.56
N ALA A 62 -11.32 -4.14 0.07
CA ALA A 62 -11.61 -4.39 -1.34
C ALA A 62 -10.87 -3.43 -2.25
N LEU A 63 -10.73 -2.17 -1.83
CA LEU A 63 -9.98 -1.19 -2.60
C LEU A 63 -8.50 -1.55 -2.69
N ILE A 64 -7.94 -2.05 -1.59
CA ILE A 64 -6.56 -2.50 -1.58
C ILE A 64 -6.39 -3.70 -2.50
N VAL A 65 -7.32 -4.64 -2.46
CA VAL A 65 -7.29 -5.80 -3.36
C VAL A 65 -7.31 -5.35 -4.82
N SER A 66 -8.15 -4.36 -5.14
CA SER A 66 -8.22 -3.84 -6.50
C SER A 66 -6.89 -3.24 -6.95
N LEU A 67 -6.24 -2.50 -6.05
CA LEU A 67 -4.94 -1.92 -6.36
C LEU A 67 -3.90 -3.02 -6.60
N LEU A 68 -3.91 -4.05 -5.76
CA LEU A 68 -2.98 -5.17 -5.92
C LEU A 68 -3.20 -5.87 -7.26
N ALA A 69 -4.45 -6.02 -7.67
CA ALA A 69 -4.75 -6.65 -8.95
C ALA A 69 -4.19 -5.84 -10.12
N LYS A 70 -4.31 -4.53 -10.05
CA LYS A 70 -3.77 -3.66 -11.08
C LYS A 70 -2.25 -3.75 -11.15
N ALA A 71 -1.61 -3.76 -9.98
CA ALA A 71 -0.15 -3.86 -9.92
C ALA A 71 0.32 -5.19 -10.47
N ARG A 72 -0.41 -6.27 -10.16
CA ARG A 72 -0.05 -7.59 -10.65
C ARG A 72 -0.16 -7.65 -12.18
N ALA A 73 -1.19 -7.04 -12.74
CA ALA A 73 -1.37 -7.03 -14.18
C ALA A 73 -0.21 -6.32 -14.88
N ARG A 74 0.43 -5.39 -14.19
CA ARG A 74 1.58 -4.67 -14.73
C ARG A 74 2.91 -5.25 -14.28
N ARG A 75 2.87 -6.37 -13.57
CA ARG A 75 4.07 -7.07 -13.10
C ARG A 75 4.91 -6.20 -12.15
N GLN A 76 4.25 -5.40 -11.35
CA GLN A 76 4.93 -4.61 -10.35
C GLN A 76 5.04 -5.41 -9.05
N ASP A 77 6.19 -5.30 -8.39
CA ASP A 77 6.35 -5.86 -7.06
C ASP A 77 5.68 -4.93 -6.07
N VAL A 78 4.94 -5.49 -5.12
CA VAL A 78 4.26 -4.66 -4.11
C VAL A 78 4.75 -5.07 -2.74
N SER A 79 5.09 -4.07 -1.94
CA SER A 79 5.47 -4.24 -0.54
C SER A 79 4.59 -3.35 0.31
N ALA A 80 4.50 -3.66 1.59
CA ALA A 80 3.76 -2.85 2.55
C ALA A 80 4.59 -2.68 3.80
N CYS A 81 4.45 -1.54 4.45
CA CYS A 81 5.11 -1.31 5.72
C CYS A 81 4.21 -0.49 6.63
N GLY A 82 4.52 -0.49 7.92
CA GLY A 82 3.79 0.35 8.86
C GLY A 82 2.44 -0.18 9.30
N LEU A 83 2.11 -1.42 8.96
CA LEU A 83 0.85 -2.01 9.40
C LEU A 83 0.87 -2.25 10.90
N SER A 84 -0.25 -1.94 11.57
CA SER A 84 -0.40 -2.31 12.97
C SER A 84 -0.48 -3.84 13.07
N ASP A 85 -0.25 -4.36 14.28
CA ASP A 85 -0.35 -5.80 14.49
C ASP A 85 -1.72 -6.32 14.10
N HIS A 86 -2.76 -5.53 14.40
CA HIS A 86 -4.13 -5.89 14.06
C HIS A 86 -4.31 -6.06 12.55
N TYR A 87 -3.86 -5.09 11.76
CA TYR A 87 -4.04 -5.17 10.31
C TYR A 87 -3.08 -6.13 9.66
N ARG A 88 -1.90 -6.31 10.25
CA ARG A 88 -1.01 -7.34 9.76
C ARG A 88 -1.68 -8.71 9.86
N GLU A 89 -2.34 -8.98 10.98
CA GLU A 89 -3.05 -10.24 11.14
C GLU A 89 -4.20 -10.38 10.16
N ILE A 90 -4.95 -9.30 9.95
CA ILE A 90 -6.06 -9.32 9.00
C ILE A 90 -5.56 -9.59 7.60
N PHE A 91 -4.43 -9.00 7.22
CA PHE A 91 -3.87 -9.22 5.89
C PHE A 91 -3.42 -10.67 5.71
N GLU A 92 -2.97 -11.31 6.78
CA GLU A 92 -2.61 -12.72 6.73
C GLU A 92 -3.85 -13.61 6.59
N ILE A 93 -4.87 -13.33 7.39
CA ILE A 93 -6.10 -14.13 7.37
C ILE A 93 -6.81 -14.02 6.02
N THR A 94 -6.81 -12.84 5.43
CA THR A 94 -7.46 -12.61 4.14
C THR A 94 -6.57 -12.99 2.97
N ARG A 95 -5.36 -13.44 3.23
CA ARG A 95 -4.38 -13.86 2.21
C ARG A 95 -3.87 -12.69 1.37
N LEU A 96 -4.08 -11.45 1.81
CA LEU A 96 -3.50 -10.31 1.10
C LEU A 96 -1.99 -10.33 1.15
N SER A 97 -1.42 -10.87 2.23
CA SER A 97 0.02 -10.95 2.35
C SER A 97 0.65 -11.93 1.36
N ASP A 98 -0.17 -12.73 0.66
CA ASP A 98 0.34 -13.57 -0.41
C ASP A 98 0.73 -12.77 -1.65
N PHE A 99 0.20 -11.55 -1.77
CA PHE A 99 0.39 -10.72 -2.96
C PHE A 99 1.31 -9.54 -2.72
N MET A 100 1.87 -9.43 -1.51
CA MET A 100 2.79 -8.35 -1.18
C MET A 100 3.70 -8.81 -0.06
N THR A 101 4.89 -8.23 0.00
CA THR A 101 5.82 -8.50 1.09
C THR A 101 5.61 -7.45 2.17
N VAL A 102 5.46 -7.89 3.41
CA VAL A 102 5.20 -6.98 4.53
C VAL A 102 6.48 -6.76 5.32
N PHE A 103 6.81 -5.51 5.52
CA PHE A 103 8.00 -5.09 6.27
C PHE A 103 7.61 -4.28 7.49
N PRO A 104 8.45 -4.25 8.52
CA PRO A 104 8.11 -3.46 9.71
C PRO A 104 8.17 -1.95 9.45
N ASP A 105 9.05 -1.50 8.56
CA ASP A 105 9.20 -0.07 8.30
C ASP A 105 9.62 0.16 6.86
N GLU A 106 9.64 1.42 6.49
CA GLU A 106 9.96 1.82 5.13
C GLU A 106 11.42 1.51 4.78
N GLN A 107 12.31 1.73 5.73
CA GLN A 107 13.74 1.51 5.47
C GLN A 107 14.02 0.06 5.09
N SER A 108 13.43 -0.87 5.84
CA SER A 108 13.60 -2.30 5.54
C SER A 108 13.05 -2.64 4.15
N ALA A 109 11.91 -2.07 3.81
CA ALA A 109 11.29 -2.33 2.52
C ALA A 109 12.13 -1.80 1.38
N LEU A 110 12.67 -0.60 1.52
CA LEU A 110 13.48 -0.01 0.45
C LEU A 110 14.83 -0.70 0.31
N SER A 111 15.40 -1.16 1.42
CA SER A 111 16.66 -1.91 1.34
C SER A 111 16.47 -3.20 0.57
N GLU A 112 15.38 -3.89 0.82
CA GLU A 112 15.09 -5.14 0.12
C GLU A 112 14.86 -4.88 -1.38
N ALA A 113 14.14 -3.83 -1.72
CA ALA A 113 13.90 -3.49 -3.10
C ALA A 113 15.19 -3.17 -3.84
N THR A 114 16.11 -2.48 -3.16
CA THR A 114 17.40 -2.17 -3.76
C THR A 114 18.20 -3.42 -4.04
N GLU A 115 18.19 -4.37 -3.10
CA GLU A 115 18.91 -5.63 -3.27
C GLU A 115 18.34 -6.44 -4.42
N ARG A 116 17.03 -6.40 -4.59
CA ARG A 116 16.37 -7.16 -5.65
C ARG A 116 16.67 -6.67 -7.05
N ARG A 117 17.15 -5.45 -7.16
CA ARG A 117 17.45 -4.89 -8.47
C ARG A 117 18.60 -5.59 -9.17
N GLU A 118 19.37 -6.28 -8.38
CA GLU A 118 20.47 -7.05 -8.95
C GLU A 118 19.98 -8.36 -9.52
#